data_561c5ac0beaa377b297d6e1ad03de5bf
#
_entry.id   561c5ac0beaa377b297d6e1ad03de5bf
#
_cell.length_a   1.000
_cell.length_b   1.000
_cell.length_c   1.000
_cell.angle_alpha   90.00
_cell.angle_beta   90.00
_cell.angle_gamma   90.00
#
_symmetry.space_group_name_H-M   'P 1'
#
loop_
_entity.id
_entity.type
_entity.pdbx_description
1 polymer ?
#
loop_
_entity_poly.entity_id
_entity_poly.type
_entity_poly.pdbx_seq_one_letter_code
_entity_poly.pdbx_strand_id
1 'polypeptide(L)'
;MRTFAFCALILFTFMMSACSNTTPSGNDYSSALTASSSSFSSSTSTSSSSSSGVSSSSLVSSSSEVESSSSSFSETDSLALTWVTIPAGSWTRGTTDITQGLFAITQTEITQADYFAVLDTLPVQKLYGDSLPVANVSWFDAVRFCNALSKMLKMDTAYTYSSIGPGGVLLGIQANYTSESVRLPTEAEWEYAIRAGTTTEYYWGTATAITYAQYASSAGYINVASKKPNAWNLYDMAGNVSEWCSDWYSAYGAVAELSNPTGPSRGSERVYRGGSWNTTAPSLASNVRERALPELAADTRGFRVVHFLPYE
;
A
#
# COMPACT_ATOMS: atom_id res chain seq x y z
N MET A 1 -19.65 -60.54 28.85
CA MET A 1 -18.50 -61.11 28.17
C MET A 1 -17.69 -59.94 27.64
N ARG A 2 -16.73 -59.45 28.36
CA ARG A 2 -15.27 -59.71 28.26
C ARG A 2 -14.84 -59.67 26.78
N THR A 3 -14.06 -58.80 26.28
CA THR A 3 -12.79 -58.12 26.61
C THR A 3 -11.97 -58.09 25.31
N PHE A 4 -11.25 -57.15 24.96
CA PHE A 4 -9.79 -56.94 25.16
C PHE A 4 -9.36 -55.68 24.39
N ALA A 5 -8.66 -54.82 25.10
CA ALA A 5 -7.87 -53.72 24.58
C ALA A 5 -6.54 -54.28 23.98
N PHE A 6 -6.07 -53.65 22.91
CA PHE A 6 -4.67 -53.76 22.50
C PHE A 6 -4.06 -52.37 22.37
N CYS A 7 -3.17 -52.11 23.31
CA CYS A 7 -2.32 -50.92 23.33
C CYS A 7 -1.06 -51.27 22.53
N ALA A 8 -0.81 -50.57 21.42
CA ALA A 8 0.47 -50.68 20.70
C ALA A 8 1.31 -49.44 20.96
N LEU A 9 2.30 -49.59 21.79
CA LEU A 9 3.33 -48.63 22.13
C LEU A 9 4.41 -48.67 21.03
N ILE A 10 4.54 -47.59 20.24
CA ILE A 10 5.66 -47.46 19.30
C ILE A 10 6.72 -46.55 19.93
N LEU A 11 7.82 -47.16 20.35
CA LEU A 11 9.06 -46.43 20.71
C LEU A 11 9.71 -45.89 19.44
N PHE A 12 9.90 -44.58 19.38
CA PHE A 12 10.81 -43.96 18.41
C PHE A 12 12.13 -43.64 19.11
N THR A 13 13.16 -44.38 18.74
CA THR A 13 14.56 -44.18 19.14
C THR A 13 15.13 -42.95 18.41
N PHE A 14 15.62 -41.99 19.19
CA PHE A 14 16.39 -40.84 18.71
C PHE A 14 17.82 -41.32 18.36
N MET A 15 18.21 -41.18 17.10
CA MET A 15 19.60 -41.28 16.68
C MET A 15 20.17 -39.85 16.59
N MET A 16 21.01 -39.49 17.54
CA MET A 16 21.89 -38.36 17.50
C MET A 16 23.06 -38.67 16.55
N SER A 17 23.13 -37.93 15.42
CA SER A 17 24.35 -37.91 14.61
C SER A 17 25.08 -36.61 14.90
N ALA A 18 26.22 -36.75 15.56
CA ALA A 18 27.15 -35.64 15.74
C ALA A 18 27.94 -35.48 14.44
N CYS A 19 27.89 -34.26 13.87
CA CYS A 19 28.83 -33.84 12.83
C CYS A 19 29.75 -32.76 13.39
N SER A 20 31.02 -33.09 13.39
CA SER A 20 32.18 -32.34 13.87
C SER A 20 32.45 -31.10 13.05
N ASN A 21 32.79 -30.03 13.75
CA ASN A 21 33.40 -28.79 13.23
C ASN A 21 34.75 -29.09 12.56
N THR A 22 34.92 -28.58 11.33
CA THR A 22 36.25 -28.26 10.79
C THR A 22 36.21 -26.85 10.21
N THR A 23 36.89 -25.95 10.87
CA THR A 23 37.26 -24.62 10.37
C THR A 23 38.46 -24.76 9.41
N PRO A 24 38.47 -24.02 8.29
CA PRO A 24 39.72 -23.64 7.64
C PRO A 24 40.11 -22.21 8.02
N SER A 25 41.35 -22.10 8.44
CA SER A 25 42.11 -20.91 8.77
C SER A 25 42.38 -20.04 7.55
N GLY A 26 42.37 -18.75 7.77
CA GLY A 26 43.02 -17.58 7.23
C GLY A 26 43.65 -17.57 5.86
N ASN A 27 43.38 -16.49 5.18
CA ASN A 27 44.41 -15.77 4.43
C ASN A 27 44.11 -14.26 4.42
N ASP A 28 45.09 -13.56 4.94
CA ASP A 28 45.26 -12.13 4.92
C ASP A 28 45.38 -11.59 3.47
N TYR A 29 44.66 -10.53 3.15
CA TYR A 29 45.13 -9.54 2.19
C TYR A 29 44.87 -8.13 2.75
N SER A 30 45.95 -7.58 3.29
CA SER A 30 46.15 -6.18 3.59
C SER A 30 46.61 -5.42 2.34
N SER A 31 46.33 -4.14 2.33
CA SER A 31 46.82 -3.04 1.46
C SER A 31 45.94 -2.76 0.23
N ALA A 32 45.58 -1.50 -0.09
CA ALA A 32 46.24 -0.21 0.17
C ALA A 32 45.22 0.94 0.05
N LEU A 33 45.31 1.84 0.99
CA LEU A 33 44.77 3.22 0.91
C LEU A 33 45.59 4.01 -0.12
N THR A 34 44.94 4.65 -1.09
CA THR A 34 45.44 5.84 -1.73
C THR A 34 44.37 6.92 -1.77
N ALA A 35 44.53 7.91 -0.96
CA ALA A 35 43.82 9.16 -1.00
C ALA A 35 44.33 10.00 -2.18
N SER A 36 43.44 10.53 -2.99
CA SER A 36 43.72 11.66 -3.86
C SER A 36 42.77 12.81 -3.54
N SER A 37 43.29 13.76 -2.84
CA SER A 37 42.77 15.10 -2.64
C SER A 37 42.96 15.91 -3.91
N SER A 38 41.89 16.44 -4.50
CA SER A 38 41.95 17.55 -5.43
C SER A 38 41.13 18.72 -4.90
N SER A 39 41.88 19.71 -4.47
CA SER A 39 41.46 21.06 -4.15
C SER A 39 40.96 21.76 -5.43
N PHE A 40 39.80 22.41 -5.38
CA PHE A 40 39.47 23.44 -6.34
C PHE A 40 39.13 24.74 -5.66
N SER A 41 39.85 25.74 -6.12
CA SER A 41 39.95 27.10 -5.62
C SER A 41 38.70 27.91 -5.89
N SER A 42 38.38 28.78 -4.92
CA SER A 42 37.47 29.90 -5.02
C SER A 42 37.96 30.96 -6.01
N SER A 43 37.06 31.45 -6.86
CA SER A 43 37.23 32.75 -7.51
C SER A 43 36.02 33.63 -7.26
N THR A 44 36.22 34.61 -6.41
CA THR A 44 35.40 35.80 -6.23
C THR A 44 35.59 36.73 -7.43
N SER A 45 34.50 37.27 -7.97
CA SER A 45 34.55 38.49 -8.78
C SER A 45 33.42 39.44 -8.38
N THR A 46 33.84 40.51 -7.75
CA THR A 46 33.10 41.76 -7.49
C THR A 46 33.15 42.67 -8.71
N SER A 47 32.01 43.34 -9.01
CA SER A 47 31.94 44.69 -9.62
C SER A 47 30.50 45.18 -9.50
N SER A 48 30.16 46.09 -8.66
CA SER A 48 30.22 47.56 -8.61
C SER A 48 29.24 48.25 -9.60
N SER A 49 28.19 48.85 -8.99
CA SER A 49 27.67 50.22 -9.06
C SER A 49 27.19 50.82 -10.38
N SER A 50 25.97 51.35 -10.33
CA SER A 50 25.60 52.79 -10.34
C SER A 50 24.10 52.97 -10.53
N SER A 51 23.41 53.57 -9.61
CA SER A 51 22.84 54.89 -9.37
C SER A 51 21.97 55.48 -10.49
N SER A 52 20.81 55.85 -10.09
CA SER A 52 20.08 57.13 -10.19
C SER A 52 18.74 57.12 -10.92
N GLY A 53 17.77 57.75 -10.27
CA GLY A 53 16.53 58.23 -10.92
C GLY A 53 15.34 58.33 -9.96
N VAL A 54 15.30 59.44 -9.22
CA VAL A 54 14.14 59.90 -8.43
C VAL A 54 13.11 60.52 -9.38
N SER A 55 11.82 60.18 -9.21
CA SER A 55 10.74 61.14 -9.50
C SER A 55 9.48 60.75 -8.70
N SER A 56 9.15 61.69 -7.86
CA SER A 56 7.94 61.78 -7.06
C SER A 56 6.75 62.25 -7.89
N SER A 57 5.56 61.72 -7.69
CA SER A 57 4.32 62.51 -7.67
C SER A 57 3.12 61.75 -7.17
N SER A 58 2.49 62.34 -6.19
CA SER A 58 1.08 62.57 -5.88
C SER A 58 0.17 61.38 -5.48
N LEU A 59 -0.24 61.56 -4.23
CA LEU A 59 -1.39 61.03 -3.53
C LEU A 59 -2.71 61.21 -4.30
N VAL A 60 -3.48 60.11 -4.42
CA VAL A 60 -4.94 60.18 -4.40
C VAL A 60 -5.43 59.05 -3.49
N SER A 61 -6.02 59.44 -2.38
CA SER A 61 -6.76 58.58 -1.46
C SER A 61 -8.13 58.27 -2.05
N SER A 62 -8.43 57.01 -2.28
CA SER A 62 -9.80 56.50 -2.38
C SER A 62 -9.93 55.29 -1.49
N SER A 63 -10.67 55.47 -0.39
CA SER A 63 -11.16 54.43 0.47
C SER A 63 -12.16 53.57 -0.29
N SER A 64 -11.80 52.32 -0.58
CA SER A 64 -12.76 51.28 -0.93
C SER A 64 -12.72 50.22 0.16
N GLU A 65 -13.86 50.06 0.81
CA GLU A 65 -14.15 49.01 1.75
C GLU A 65 -13.86 47.65 1.09
N VAL A 66 -12.91 46.93 1.64
CA VAL A 66 -12.69 45.51 1.30
C VAL A 66 -13.69 44.73 2.12
N GLU A 67 -14.81 44.38 1.51
CA GLU A 67 -15.64 43.30 2.04
C GLU A 67 -14.78 42.04 2.09
N SER A 68 -14.42 41.61 3.27
CA SER A 68 -13.83 40.29 3.53
C SER A 68 -14.93 39.24 3.32
N SER A 69 -15.07 38.77 2.10
CA SER A 69 -15.78 37.53 1.84
C SER A 69 -14.89 36.41 2.35
N SER A 70 -15.12 35.98 3.59
CA SER A 70 -14.64 34.71 4.08
C SER A 70 -15.36 33.60 3.30
N SER A 71 -14.77 33.19 2.19
CA SER A 71 -15.12 31.94 1.57
C SER A 71 -14.70 30.83 2.55
N SER A 72 -15.67 30.23 3.21
CA SER A 72 -15.48 28.99 3.94
C SER A 72 -15.06 27.94 2.90
N PHE A 73 -13.76 27.66 2.81
CA PHE A 73 -13.29 26.46 2.14
C PHE A 73 -13.91 25.27 2.86
N SER A 74 -14.75 24.50 2.19
CA SER A 74 -15.22 23.24 2.73
C SER A 74 -14.00 22.30 2.74
N GLU A 75 -13.68 21.72 3.88
CA GLU A 75 -12.56 20.77 4.08
C GLU A 75 -12.60 19.56 3.12
N THR A 76 -13.69 19.38 2.37
CA THR A 76 -13.87 18.31 1.38
C THR A 76 -13.31 18.63 -0.01
N ASP A 77 -12.96 19.88 -0.32
CA ASP A 77 -12.51 20.27 -1.67
C ASP A 77 -11.03 19.91 -1.96
N SER A 78 -10.27 19.39 -0.99
CA SER A 78 -8.85 19.05 -1.17
C SER A 78 -8.58 17.56 -1.44
N LEU A 79 -9.58 16.67 -1.27
CA LEU A 79 -9.40 15.22 -1.43
C LEU A 79 -9.82 14.80 -2.84
N ALA A 80 -8.84 14.44 -3.67
CA ALA A 80 -9.04 14.11 -5.09
C ALA A 80 -9.22 12.62 -5.38
N LEU A 81 -9.82 11.84 -4.46
CA LEU A 81 -10.02 10.40 -4.66
C LEU A 81 -11.00 10.13 -5.80
N THR A 82 -10.55 9.42 -6.81
CA THR A 82 -11.39 8.88 -7.88
C THR A 82 -11.80 7.45 -7.53
N TRP A 83 -13.11 7.21 -7.51
CA TRP A 83 -13.68 5.89 -7.23
C TRP A 83 -14.11 5.19 -8.52
N VAL A 84 -13.83 3.90 -8.60
CA VAL A 84 -14.27 3.02 -9.69
C VAL A 84 -15.24 2.00 -9.11
N THR A 85 -16.45 1.96 -9.64
CA THR A 85 -17.45 0.95 -9.28
C THR A 85 -17.10 -0.38 -9.93
N ILE A 86 -16.91 -1.41 -9.11
CA ILE A 86 -16.63 -2.77 -9.54
C ILE A 86 -17.93 -3.57 -9.53
N PRO A 87 -18.38 -4.10 -10.68
CA PRO A 87 -19.64 -4.81 -10.77
C PRO A 87 -19.61 -6.10 -9.95
N ALA A 88 -20.76 -6.48 -9.39
CA ALA A 88 -20.91 -7.81 -8.82
C ALA A 88 -20.72 -8.89 -9.90
N GLY A 89 -20.11 -10.01 -9.52
CA GLY A 89 -19.89 -11.12 -10.45
C GLY A 89 -19.17 -12.30 -9.81
N SER A 90 -18.89 -13.31 -10.62
CA SER A 90 -18.14 -14.48 -10.19
C SER A 90 -16.86 -14.63 -11.00
N TRP A 91 -15.86 -15.17 -10.36
CA TRP A 91 -14.56 -15.45 -10.96
C TRP A 91 -13.93 -16.69 -10.31
N THR A 92 -12.93 -17.28 -10.96
CA THR A 92 -12.33 -18.52 -10.49
C THR A 92 -10.91 -18.29 -9.99
N ARG A 93 -10.63 -18.68 -8.74
CA ARG A 93 -9.28 -18.75 -8.16
C ARG A 93 -8.82 -20.20 -8.16
N GLY A 94 -7.89 -20.54 -9.07
CA GLY A 94 -7.48 -21.93 -9.28
C GLY A 94 -8.67 -22.78 -9.75
N THR A 95 -9.21 -23.64 -8.88
CA THR A 95 -10.41 -24.46 -9.14
C THR A 95 -11.64 -24.01 -8.33
N THR A 96 -11.55 -22.90 -7.62
CA THR A 96 -12.62 -22.44 -6.72
C THR A 96 -13.31 -21.23 -7.30
N ASP A 97 -14.63 -21.32 -7.49
CA ASP A 97 -15.45 -20.20 -7.91
C ASP A 97 -15.77 -19.30 -6.72
N ILE A 98 -15.54 -18.00 -6.89
CA ILE A 98 -15.76 -16.96 -5.90
C ILE A 98 -16.78 -15.98 -6.45
N THR A 99 -17.78 -15.66 -5.66
CA THR A 99 -18.74 -14.60 -5.96
C THR A 99 -18.35 -13.32 -5.21
N GLN A 100 -18.32 -12.21 -5.94
CA GLN A 100 -18.01 -10.91 -5.40
C GLN A 100 -19.20 -9.98 -5.56
N GLY A 101 -19.60 -9.30 -4.48
CA GLY A 101 -20.62 -8.26 -4.49
C GLY A 101 -20.15 -6.96 -5.15
N LEU A 102 -21.06 -6.04 -5.32
CA LEU A 102 -20.80 -4.67 -5.79
C LEU A 102 -19.98 -3.91 -4.74
N PHE A 103 -18.91 -3.20 -5.16
CA PHE A 103 -18.13 -2.32 -4.32
C PHE A 103 -17.49 -1.20 -5.15
N ALA A 104 -17.04 -0.14 -4.51
CA ALA A 104 -16.18 0.85 -5.14
C ALA A 104 -14.75 0.72 -4.61
N ILE A 105 -13.77 1.00 -5.47
CA ILE A 105 -12.34 0.96 -5.15
C ILE A 105 -11.68 2.24 -5.68
N THR A 106 -10.64 2.74 -5.01
CA THR A 106 -9.88 3.88 -5.54
C THR A 106 -9.17 3.49 -6.83
N GLN A 107 -9.22 4.38 -7.80
CA GLN A 107 -8.66 4.17 -9.14
C GLN A 107 -7.16 3.89 -9.09
N THR A 108 -6.47 4.54 -8.15
CA THR A 108 -5.02 4.41 -7.90
C THR A 108 -4.76 3.96 -6.47
N GLU A 109 -3.52 3.71 -6.14
CA GLU A 109 -3.02 3.70 -4.78
C GLU A 109 -3.32 5.04 -4.10
N ILE A 110 -3.44 5.06 -2.76
CA ILE A 110 -3.54 6.31 -2.00
C ILE A 110 -2.24 7.09 -2.17
N THR A 111 -2.37 8.37 -2.57
CA THR A 111 -1.21 9.26 -2.75
C THR A 111 -0.73 9.84 -1.42
N GLN A 112 0.48 10.42 -1.44
CA GLN A 112 1.02 11.14 -0.27
C GLN A 112 0.17 12.36 0.06
N ALA A 113 -0.37 13.07 -0.95
CA ALA A 113 -1.29 14.19 -0.74
C ALA A 113 -2.60 13.73 -0.08
N ASP A 114 -3.21 12.64 -0.57
CA ASP A 114 -4.44 12.08 0.01
C ASP A 114 -4.22 11.65 1.47
N TYR A 115 -3.10 10.97 1.73
CA TYR A 115 -2.77 10.51 3.07
C TYR A 115 -2.60 11.69 4.04
N PHE A 116 -1.88 12.73 3.62
CA PHE A 116 -1.68 13.94 4.41
C PHE A 116 -2.99 14.70 4.64
N ALA A 117 -3.83 14.84 3.61
CA ALA A 117 -5.13 15.51 3.73
C ALA A 117 -6.06 14.84 4.75
N VAL A 118 -5.96 13.52 4.92
CA VAL A 118 -6.81 12.76 5.85
C VAL A 118 -6.25 12.70 7.26
N LEU A 119 -4.92 12.61 7.44
CA LEU A 119 -4.29 12.33 8.73
C LEU A 119 -3.42 13.48 9.26
N ASP A 120 -3.22 14.56 8.48
CA ASP A 120 -2.33 15.70 8.81
C ASP A 120 -0.91 15.26 9.20
N THR A 121 -0.47 14.14 8.62
CA THR A 121 0.86 13.57 8.86
C THR A 121 1.26 12.71 7.68
N LEU A 122 2.57 12.54 7.48
CA LEU A 122 3.11 11.66 6.45
C LEU A 122 4.26 10.84 7.05
N PRO A 123 4.25 9.51 6.92
CA PRO A 123 5.40 8.69 7.32
C PRO A 123 6.62 9.06 6.46
N VAL A 124 7.82 8.71 6.95
CA VAL A 124 9.06 8.94 6.18
C VAL A 124 8.96 8.23 4.83
N GLN A 125 9.13 8.97 3.75
CA GLN A 125 9.04 8.45 2.40
C GLN A 125 10.42 8.33 1.75
N LYS A 126 10.59 7.38 0.81
CA LYS A 126 11.78 7.28 -0.04
C LYS A 126 11.87 8.44 -1.02
N LEU A 127 10.72 8.83 -1.59
CA LEU A 127 10.55 9.96 -2.50
C LEU A 127 9.34 10.76 -2.03
N TYR A 128 9.39 12.08 -2.16
CA TYR A 128 8.29 12.97 -1.78
C TYR A 128 7.66 13.63 -2.99
N GLY A 129 6.33 13.68 -3.02
CA GLY A 129 5.54 14.33 -4.08
C GLY A 129 4.06 14.00 -3.97
N ASP A 130 3.21 14.98 -4.24
CA ASP A 130 1.75 14.90 -4.05
C ASP A 130 1.10 13.71 -4.79
N SER A 131 1.54 13.46 -6.01
CA SER A 131 1.02 12.37 -6.86
C SER A 131 1.78 11.05 -6.71
N LEU A 132 2.75 10.96 -5.81
CA LEU A 132 3.43 9.69 -5.50
C LEU A 132 2.55 8.86 -4.55
N PRO A 133 2.58 7.51 -4.66
CA PRO A 133 1.88 6.68 -3.69
C PRO A 133 2.45 6.89 -2.29
N VAL A 134 1.62 6.84 -1.26
CA VAL A 134 2.10 6.72 0.10
C VAL A 134 2.68 5.33 0.31
N ALA A 135 3.91 5.27 0.77
CA ALA A 135 4.61 4.04 1.13
C ALA A 135 5.08 4.10 2.59
N ASN A 136 5.77 3.07 3.03
CA ASN A 136 6.29 2.98 4.41
C ASN A 136 5.19 3.13 5.46
N VAL A 137 4.02 2.54 5.19
CA VAL A 137 2.87 2.47 6.08
C VAL A 137 2.70 1.05 6.60
N SER A 138 2.45 0.91 7.89
CA SER A 138 2.00 -0.35 8.48
C SER A 138 0.54 -0.64 8.11
N TRP A 139 0.10 -1.88 8.30
CA TRP A 139 -1.32 -2.22 8.13
C TRP A 139 -2.22 -1.42 9.10
N PHE A 140 -1.73 -1.15 10.32
CA PHE A 140 -2.43 -0.34 11.30
C PHE A 140 -2.55 1.13 10.88
N ASP A 141 -1.55 1.68 10.19
CA ASP A 141 -1.61 3.03 9.63
C ASP A 141 -2.68 3.13 8.55
N ALA A 142 -2.73 2.13 7.65
CA ALA A 142 -3.75 2.05 6.61
C ALA A 142 -5.17 1.92 7.21
N VAL A 143 -5.35 1.15 8.28
CA VAL A 143 -6.63 1.05 9.01
C VAL A 143 -7.03 2.38 9.65
N ARG A 144 -6.08 3.10 10.26
CA ARG A 144 -6.36 4.43 10.82
C ARG A 144 -6.76 5.42 9.74
N PHE A 145 -6.10 5.37 8.59
CA PHE A 145 -6.49 6.16 7.42
C PHE A 145 -7.93 5.85 6.99
N CYS A 146 -8.28 4.57 6.83
CA CYS A 146 -9.64 4.16 6.45
C CYS A 146 -10.71 4.72 7.41
N ASN A 147 -10.48 4.60 8.71
CA ASN A 147 -11.41 5.12 9.72
C ASN A 147 -11.49 6.66 9.72
N ALA A 148 -10.36 7.34 9.52
CA ALA A 148 -10.34 8.81 9.43
C ALA A 148 -11.06 9.30 8.16
N LEU A 149 -10.80 8.68 7.02
CA LEU A 149 -11.48 8.98 5.77
C LEU A 149 -12.99 8.72 5.85
N SER A 150 -13.40 7.60 6.46
CA SER A 150 -14.82 7.32 6.69
C SER A 150 -15.51 8.44 7.46
N LYS A 151 -14.89 8.91 8.55
CA LYS A 151 -15.43 10.04 9.36
C LYS A 151 -15.47 11.33 8.56
N MET A 152 -14.45 11.64 7.76
CA MET A 152 -14.41 12.81 6.89
C MET A 152 -15.56 12.78 5.89
N LEU A 153 -15.87 11.60 5.34
CA LEU A 153 -17.00 11.37 4.42
C LEU A 153 -18.35 11.22 5.12
N LYS A 154 -18.41 11.34 6.46
CA LYS A 154 -19.62 11.16 7.28
C LYS A 154 -20.22 9.75 7.18
N MET A 155 -19.36 8.75 6.98
CA MET A 155 -19.69 7.33 6.96
C MET A 155 -19.39 6.68 8.32
N ASP A 156 -19.91 5.48 8.55
CA ASP A 156 -19.48 4.62 9.64
C ASP A 156 -17.99 4.24 9.53
N THR A 157 -17.39 3.74 10.60
CA THR A 157 -16.02 3.23 10.54
C THR A 157 -16.02 1.70 10.40
N ALA A 158 -15.23 1.20 9.45
CA ALA A 158 -15.10 -0.23 9.22
C ALA A 158 -14.40 -0.97 10.35
N TYR A 159 -13.47 -0.30 11.05
CA TYR A 159 -12.62 -0.95 12.03
C TYR A 159 -12.88 -0.42 13.43
N THR A 160 -13.05 -1.35 14.40
CA THR A 160 -13.06 -1.05 15.82
C THR A 160 -11.85 -1.68 16.49
N TYR A 161 -11.35 -1.06 17.55
CA TYR A 161 -10.24 -1.58 18.37
C TYR A 161 -10.34 -1.08 19.79
N SER A 162 -9.83 -1.87 20.74
CA SER A 162 -9.96 -1.57 22.16
C SER A 162 -8.99 -0.50 22.66
N SER A 163 -7.77 -0.46 22.08
CA SER A 163 -6.74 0.52 22.44
C SER A 163 -5.64 0.57 21.37
N ILE A 164 -4.81 1.62 21.47
CA ILE A 164 -3.59 1.78 20.66
C ILE A 164 -2.41 1.50 21.59
N GLY A 165 -1.64 0.47 21.26
CA GLY A 165 -0.42 0.09 21.95
C GLY A 165 0.81 0.83 21.44
N PRO A 166 2.00 0.50 21.99
CA PRO A 166 3.27 1.06 21.50
C PRO A 166 3.48 0.84 19.99
N GLY A 167 4.09 1.83 19.33
CA GLY A 167 4.32 1.76 17.88
C GLY A 167 3.05 1.86 17.03
N GLY A 168 1.90 2.28 17.61
CA GLY A 168 0.66 2.44 16.87
C GLY A 168 -0.11 1.14 16.62
N VAL A 169 0.26 0.05 17.27
CA VAL A 169 -0.41 -1.27 17.18
C VAL A 169 -1.84 -1.17 17.69
N LEU A 170 -2.81 -1.60 16.89
CA LEU A 170 -4.22 -1.61 17.27
C LEU A 170 -4.58 -2.94 17.95
N LEU A 171 -4.97 -2.89 19.21
CA LEU A 171 -5.32 -4.07 20.00
C LEU A 171 -6.81 -4.37 19.92
N GLY A 172 -7.17 -5.66 19.86
CA GLY A 172 -8.55 -6.11 19.80
C GLY A 172 -9.29 -5.66 18.55
N ILE A 173 -8.56 -5.51 17.44
CA ILE A 173 -9.13 -5.02 16.19
C ILE A 173 -10.15 -5.98 15.61
N GLN A 174 -11.28 -5.44 15.16
CA GLN A 174 -12.33 -6.12 14.41
C GLN A 174 -12.69 -5.30 13.19
N ALA A 175 -13.12 -5.97 12.10
CA ALA A 175 -13.57 -5.33 10.87
C ALA A 175 -15.03 -5.65 10.60
N ASN A 176 -15.79 -4.65 10.16
CA ASN A 176 -17.14 -4.78 9.62
C ASN A 176 -17.08 -4.56 8.11
N TYR A 177 -17.33 -5.60 7.34
CA TYR A 177 -17.26 -5.56 5.87
C TYR A 177 -18.58 -5.15 5.19
N THR A 178 -19.66 -5.02 5.95
CA THR A 178 -21.01 -4.71 5.44
C THR A 178 -21.50 -3.31 5.79
N SER A 179 -20.72 -2.54 6.55
CA SER A 179 -21.04 -1.14 6.84
C SER A 179 -20.72 -0.22 5.68
N GLU A 180 -21.47 0.88 5.55
CA GLU A 180 -21.13 2.00 4.67
C GLU A 180 -19.90 2.71 5.22
N SER A 181 -18.74 2.24 4.86
CA SER A 181 -17.47 2.72 5.40
C SER A 181 -16.33 2.48 4.42
N VAL A 182 -15.27 3.26 4.56
CA VAL A 182 -14.03 3.03 3.84
C VAL A 182 -13.20 1.99 4.59
N ARG A 183 -12.63 1.04 3.85
CA ARG A 183 -11.78 -0.02 4.39
C ARG A 183 -10.71 -0.46 3.39
N LEU A 184 -9.76 -1.25 3.83
CA LEU A 184 -8.88 -1.98 2.92
C LEU A 184 -9.69 -3.00 2.11
N PRO A 185 -9.31 -3.29 0.86
CA PRO A 185 -9.91 -4.36 0.10
C PRO A 185 -9.66 -5.71 0.80
N THR A 186 -10.60 -6.63 0.71
CA THR A 186 -10.28 -8.03 0.96
C THR A 186 -9.34 -8.53 -0.13
N GLU A 187 -8.61 -9.60 0.14
CA GLU A 187 -7.75 -10.21 -0.86
C GLU A 187 -8.54 -10.65 -2.11
N ALA A 188 -9.77 -11.09 -1.92
CA ALA A 188 -10.64 -11.50 -3.02
C ALA A 188 -11.12 -10.30 -3.85
N GLU A 189 -11.52 -9.20 -3.22
CA GLU A 189 -11.87 -7.95 -3.92
C GLU A 189 -10.68 -7.42 -4.72
N TRP A 190 -9.50 -7.42 -4.13
CA TRP A 190 -8.28 -6.95 -4.78
C TRP A 190 -7.93 -7.81 -6.00
N GLU A 191 -7.99 -9.16 -5.87
CA GLU A 191 -7.69 -10.07 -6.98
C GLU A 191 -8.76 -10.00 -8.07
N TYR A 192 -10.02 -9.85 -7.73
CA TYR A 192 -11.10 -9.62 -8.68
C TYR A 192 -10.89 -8.32 -9.45
N ALA A 193 -10.50 -7.26 -8.74
CA ALA A 193 -10.25 -5.94 -9.32
C ALA A 193 -9.05 -5.92 -10.28
N ILE A 194 -7.91 -6.52 -9.92
CA ILE A 194 -6.75 -6.57 -10.84
C ILE A 194 -7.06 -7.36 -12.09
N ARG A 195 -7.78 -8.48 -11.97
CA ARG A 195 -8.13 -9.32 -13.11
C ARG A 195 -9.05 -8.62 -14.11
N ALA A 196 -9.97 -7.80 -13.65
CA ALA A 196 -10.91 -7.07 -14.51
C ALA A 196 -11.50 -7.94 -15.63
N GLY A 197 -11.93 -9.18 -15.28
CA GLY A 197 -12.49 -10.16 -16.18
C GLY A 197 -11.47 -11.06 -16.90
N THR A 198 -10.16 -10.86 -16.72
CA THR A 198 -9.14 -11.74 -17.34
C THR A 198 -8.87 -12.99 -16.47
N THR A 199 -8.46 -14.07 -17.15
CA THR A 199 -8.01 -15.33 -16.51
C THR A 199 -6.51 -15.56 -16.67
N THR A 200 -5.81 -14.65 -17.34
CA THR A 200 -4.39 -14.73 -17.61
C THR A 200 -3.56 -14.48 -16.34
N GLU A 201 -2.29 -14.85 -16.37
CA GLU A 201 -1.34 -14.64 -15.27
C GLU A 201 -1.22 -13.16 -14.92
N TYR A 202 -1.10 -12.30 -15.95
CA TYR A 202 -1.10 -10.85 -15.85
C TYR A 202 -2.36 -10.29 -16.51
N TYR A 203 -2.95 -9.22 -15.97
CA TYR A 203 -4.15 -8.60 -16.57
C TYR A 203 -3.93 -8.02 -17.97
N TRP A 204 -2.69 -7.77 -18.36
CA TRP A 204 -2.30 -7.34 -19.71
C TRP A 204 -1.98 -8.50 -20.66
N GLY A 205 -2.13 -9.75 -20.21
CA GLY A 205 -1.80 -10.94 -21.02
C GLY A 205 -0.32 -11.04 -21.34
N THR A 206 0.00 -11.12 -22.63
CA THR A 206 1.37 -11.27 -23.15
C THR A 206 2.04 -9.94 -23.55
N ALA A 207 1.39 -8.79 -23.29
CA ALA A 207 1.94 -7.48 -23.60
C ALA A 207 3.17 -7.17 -22.73
N THR A 208 3.95 -6.16 -23.12
CA THR A 208 5.18 -5.79 -22.42
C THR A 208 4.88 -5.19 -21.04
N ALA A 209 5.32 -5.83 -19.96
CA ALA A 209 5.00 -5.49 -18.58
C ALA A 209 5.34 -4.03 -18.21
N ILE A 210 6.46 -3.46 -18.69
CA ILE A 210 6.87 -2.08 -18.40
C ILE A 210 5.85 -1.03 -18.86
N THR A 211 4.95 -1.39 -19.75
CA THR A 211 3.84 -0.52 -20.19
C THR A 211 2.75 -0.43 -19.12
N TYR A 212 2.59 -1.45 -18.28
CA TYR A 212 1.52 -1.61 -17.31
C TYR A 212 1.98 -1.53 -15.86
N ALA A 213 3.28 -1.75 -15.60
CA ALA A 213 3.81 -1.83 -14.25
C ALA A 213 5.14 -1.08 -14.09
N GLN A 214 5.33 -0.46 -12.94
CA GLN A 214 6.63 0.02 -12.46
C GLN A 214 7.24 -1.08 -11.59
N TYR A 215 8.32 -1.74 -12.08
CA TYR A 215 8.97 -2.85 -11.40
C TYR A 215 10.45 -2.92 -11.74
N ALA A 216 11.22 -3.73 -11.02
CA ALA A 216 12.66 -3.94 -11.21
C ALA A 216 13.45 -2.63 -11.36
N SER A 217 13.03 -1.59 -10.65
CA SER A 217 13.59 -0.24 -10.72
C SER A 217 14.47 0.05 -9.51
N SER A 218 15.64 0.62 -9.73
CA SER A 218 16.47 1.16 -8.65
C SER A 218 16.07 2.58 -8.24
N ALA A 219 15.29 3.28 -9.07
CA ALA A 219 14.88 4.66 -8.83
C ALA A 219 13.76 4.80 -7.80
N GLY A 220 12.95 3.75 -7.61
CA GLY A 220 11.80 3.76 -6.70
C GLY A 220 10.47 3.74 -7.43
N TYR A 221 9.41 4.06 -6.68
CA TYR A 221 8.06 4.25 -7.20
C TYR A 221 7.96 5.57 -8.00
N ILE A 222 6.91 5.68 -8.80
CA ILE A 222 6.61 6.83 -9.67
C ILE A 222 5.21 7.37 -9.35
N ASN A 223 4.83 8.51 -9.94
CA ASN A 223 3.50 9.05 -9.80
C ASN A 223 2.45 7.99 -10.19
N VAL A 224 1.38 7.93 -9.40
CA VAL A 224 0.25 7.05 -9.69
C VAL A 224 -0.33 7.36 -11.08
N ALA A 225 -0.99 6.37 -11.70
CA ALA A 225 -1.54 6.46 -13.04
C ALA A 225 -0.54 6.78 -14.17
N SER A 226 0.76 6.57 -13.94
CA SER A 226 1.79 6.75 -14.98
C SER A 226 1.89 5.58 -15.97
N LYS A 227 1.28 4.45 -15.66
CA LYS A 227 1.23 3.25 -16.49
C LYS A 227 -0.17 3.03 -17.06
N LYS A 228 -0.34 2.06 -17.96
CA LYS A 228 -1.68 1.75 -18.48
C LYS A 228 -2.53 1.02 -17.45
N PRO A 229 -3.83 1.34 -17.37
CA PRO A 229 -4.75 0.68 -16.46
C PRO A 229 -5.15 -0.73 -16.96
N ASN A 230 -5.85 -1.46 -16.11
CA ASN A 230 -6.58 -2.65 -16.52
C ASN A 230 -7.91 -2.30 -17.22
N ALA A 231 -8.70 -3.31 -17.60
CA ALA A 231 -9.95 -3.12 -18.34
C ALA A 231 -11.04 -2.39 -17.54
N TRP A 232 -10.92 -2.32 -16.22
CA TRP A 232 -11.82 -1.55 -15.34
C TRP A 232 -11.28 -0.17 -14.96
N ASN A 233 -10.27 0.31 -15.69
CA ASN A 233 -9.64 1.61 -15.49
C ASN A 233 -8.98 1.78 -14.11
N LEU A 234 -8.46 0.68 -13.54
CA LEU A 234 -7.65 0.68 -12.34
C LEU A 234 -6.17 0.70 -12.72
N TYR A 235 -5.43 1.66 -12.16
CA TYR A 235 -4.01 1.86 -12.39
C TYR A 235 -3.18 1.23 -11.27
N ASP A 236 -1.94 0.91 -11.62
CA ASP A 236 -0.89 0.49 -10.70
C ASP A 236 -1.26 -0.76 -9.86
N MET A 237 -2.23 -1.57 -10.36
CA MET A 237 -2.60 -2.84 -9.74
C MET A 237 -1.43 -3.84 -9.73
N ALA A 238 -0.35 -3.56 -10.46
CA ALA A 238 0.86 -4.35 -10.49
C ALA A 238 2.08 -3.41 -10.49
N GLY A 239 3.02 -3.63 -9.57
CA GLY A 239 4.20 -2.79 -9.40
C GLY A 239 3.90 -1.54 -8.59
N ASN A 240 4.69 -0.50 -8.77
CA ASN A 240 4.70 0.74 -8.04
C ASN A 240 4.89 0.52 -6.53
N VAL A 241 3.85 0.42 -5.71
CA VAL A 241 3.94 -0.11 -4.35
C VAL A 241 3.03 -1.33 -4.20
N SER A 242 3.44 -2.32 -3.42
CA SER A 242 2.55 -3.41 -3.04
C SER A 242 1.47 -2.91 -2.08
N GLU A 243 0.31 -3.56 -2.06
CA GLU A 243 -0.87 -3.02 -1.42
C GLU A 243 -1.38 -3.93 -0.31
N TRP A 244 -1.55 -3.37 0.89
CA TRP A 244 -2.17 -4.07 2.00
C TRP A 244 -3.62 -4.48 1.68
N CYS A 245 -3.95 -5.73 2.02
CA CYS A 245 -5.31 -6.23 2.07
C CYS A 245 -5.79 -6.39 3.52
N SER A 246 -7.09 -6.47 3.69
CA SER A 246 -7.71 -6.61 5.01
C SER A 246 -7.46 -7.97 5.65
N ASP A 247 -7.24 -9.00 4.84
CA ASP A 247 -7.21 -10.40 5.26
C ASP A 247 -5.99 -10.77 6.11
N TRP A 248 -6.22 -11.61 7.12
CA TRP A 248 -5.14 -12.40 7.68
C TRP A 248 -4.65 -13.42 6.65
N TYR A 249 -3.35 -13.66 6.63
CA TYR A 249 -2.79 -14.66 5.74
C TYR A 249 -3.05 -16.09 6.24
N SER A 250 -3.55 -16.95 5.37
CA SER A 250 -3.57 -18.40 5.52
C SER A 250 -3.37 -19.08 4.16
N ALA A 251 -3.07 -20.37 4.15
CA ALA A 251 -3.08 -21.13 2.90
C ALA A 251 -4.49 -21.15 2.30
N TYR A 252 -4.59 -21.10 0.97
CA TYR A 252 -5.87 -21.25 0.29
C TYR A 252 -6.52 -22.60 0.64
N GLY A 253 -7.83 -22.62 0.74
CA GLY A 253 -8.61 -23.78 1.17
C GLY A 253 -8.84 -23.89 2.68
N ALA A 254 -8.22 -23.02 3.48
CA ALA A 254 -8.47 -22.97 4.92
C ALA A 254 -9.81 -22.28 5.28
N VAL A 255 -10.42 -21.57 4.32
CA VAL A 255 -11.71 -20.87 4.49
C VAL A 255 -12.67 -21.34 3.40
N ALA A 256 -13.84 -21.80 3.83
CA ALA A 256 -14.90 -22.32 2.92
C ALA A 256 -15.81 -21.22 2.35
N GLU A 257 -15.51 -19.95 2.61
CA GLU A 257 -16.34 -18.83 2.19
C GLU A 257 -16.09 -18.51 0.72
N LEU A 258 -17.09 -18.74 -0.11
CA LEU A 258 -17.05 -18.59 -1.57
C LEU A 258 -17.75 -17.31 -2.04
N SER A 259 -18.47 -16.64 -1.16
CA SER A 259 -19.20 -15.39 -1.43
C SER A 259 -18.63 -14.28 -0.56
N ASN A 260 -18.10 -13.23 -1.19
CA ASN A 260 -17.45 -12.10 -0.52
C ASN A 260 -16.46 -12.53 0.57
N PRO A 261 -15.47 -13.38 0.27
CA PRO A 261 -14.60 -13.93 1.31
C PRO A 261 -13.76 -12.84 1.96
N THR A 262 -13.65 -12.90 3.28
CA THR A 262 -12.94 -11.92 4.13
C THR A 262 -11.67 -12.50 4.76
N GLY A 263 -11.30 -13.72 4.34
CA GLY A 263 -10.17 -14.44 4.90
C GLY A 263 -10.45 -15.04 6.28
N PRO A 264 -9.43 -15.60 6.95
CA PRO A 264 -9.59 -16.17 8.26
C PRO A 264 -9.83 -15.10 9.34
N SER A 265 -10.58 -15.45 10.39
CA SER A 265 -10.92 -14.52 11.49
C SER A 265 -9.71 -14.10 12.34
N ARG A 266 -8.59 -14.80 12.24
CA ARG A 266 -7.36 -14.54 12.99
C ARG A 266 -6.13 -15.03 12.24
N GLY A 267 -4.98 -14.42 12.55
CA GLY A 267 -3.68 -14.76 11.98
C GLY A 267 -2.58 -13.95 12.67
N SER A 268 -1.36 -14.11 12.21
CA SER A 268 -0.20 -13.33 12.66
C SER A 268 0.27 -12.32 11.62
N GLU A 269 -0.01 -12.57 10.34
CA GLU A 269 0.44 -11.75 9.21
C GLU A 269 -0.73 -11.34 8.35
N ARG A 270 -0.66 -10.14 7.79
CA ARG A 270 -1.64 -9.62 6.82
C ARG A 270 -1.17 -9.84 5.39
N VAL A 271 -2.13 -10.03 4.50
CA VAL A 271 -1.88 -10.16 3.06
C VAL A 271 -1.53 -8.80 2.46
N TYR A 272 -0.57 -8.79 1.53
CA TYR A 272 -0.37 -7.71 0.57
C TYR A 272 -0.16 -8.27 -0.83
N ARG A 273 -0.40 -7.45 -1.86
CA ARG A 273 -0.55 -7.89 -3.25
C ARG A 273 0.13 -6.92 -4.22
N GLY A 274 0.28 -7.35 -5.49
CA GLY A 274 0.64 -6.51 -6.63
C GLY A 274 2.13 -6.45 -6.97
N GLY A 275 3.01 -6.85 -6.07
CA GLY A 275 4.44 -6.56 -6.21
C GLY A 275 4.73 -5.05 -6.09
N SER A 276 5.97 -4.63 -6.34
CA SER A 276 6.36 -3.22 -6.17
C SER A 276 7.47 -2.82 -7.13
N TRP A 277 7.89 -1.56 -7.04
CA TRP A 277 8.95 -0.99 -7.87
C TRP A 277 10.27 -1.78 -7.86
N ASN A 278 10.60 -2.50 -6.80
CA ASN A 278 11.85 -3.27 -6.68
C ASN A 278 11.69 -4.78 -6.91
N THR A 279 10.47 -5.28 -7.13
CA THR A 279 10.23 -6.71 -7.38
C THR A 279 10.47 -7.09 -8.85
N THR A 280 10.64 -8.38 -9.11
CA THR A 280 10.79 -8.92 -10.47
C THR A 280 9.44 -9.24 -11.10
N ALA A 281 9.38 -9.41 -12.41
CA ALA A 281 8.14 -9.62 -13.15
C ALA A 281 7.24 -10.75 -12.61
N PRO A 282 7.74 -11.91 -12.17
CA PRO A 282 6.87 -12.95 -11.58
C PRO A 282 6.03 -12.49 -10.39
N SER A 283 6.52 -11.54 -9.59
CA SER A 283 5.77 -11.00 -8.44
C SER A 283 4.57 -10.13 -8.83
N LEU A 284 4.47 -9.74 -10.10
CA LEU A 284 3.38 -8.91 -10.63
C LEU A 284 2.15 -9.73 -11.06
N ALA A 285 2.23 -11.06 -11.01
CA ALA A 285 1.14 -11.93 -11.46
C ALA A 285 -0.10 -11.75 -10.57
N SER A 286 -1.28 -11.73 -11.19
CA SER A 286 -2.54 -11.42 -10.53
C SER A 286 -2.88 -12.37 -9.36
N ASN A 287 -2.30 -13.56 -9.33
CA ASN A 287 -2.50 -14.57 -8.27
C ASN A 287 -1.41 -14.59 -7.21
N VAL A 288 -0.32 -13.80 -7.38
CA VAL A 288 0.76 -13.76 -6.39
C VAL A 288 0.27 -13.02 -5.15
N ARG A 289 0.55 -13.62 -4.00
CA ARG A 289 0.22 -13.09 -2.69
C ARG A 289 1.44 -13.14 -1.79
N GLU A 290 1.58 -12.11 -1.01
CA GLU A 290 2.65 -11.96 -0.05
C GLU A 290 2.08 -11.61 1.33
N ARG A 291 2.91 -11.60 2.36
CA ARG A 291 2.47 -11.39 3.74
C ARG A 291 3.54 -10.71 4.57
N ALA A 292 3.11 -9.98 5.58
CA ALA A 292 3.97 -9.42 6.60
C ALA A 292 3.22 -9.26 7.93
N LEU A 293 3.98 -9.11 9.01
CA LEU A 293 3.43 -8.67 10.30
C LEU A 293 2.77 -7.31 10.14
N PRO A 294 1.57 -7.08 10.74
CA PRO A 294 0.79 -5.86 10.52
C PRO A 294 1.47 -4.57 10.99
N GLU A 295 2.42 -4.63 11.91
CA GLU A 295 3.21 -3.49 12.38
C GLU A 295 4.39 -3.12 11.47
N LEU A 296 4.76 -3.98 10.51
CA LEU A 296 5.92 -3.74 9.65
C LEU A 296 5.55 -2.86 8.46
N ALA A 297 6.12 -1.67 8.43
CA ALA A 297 6.12 -0.79 7.29
C ALA A 297 7.30 -1.11 6.34
N ALA A 298 7.17 -0.77 5.05
CA ALA A 298 8.23 -0.89 4.06
C ALA A 298 8.07 0.18 2.97
N ASP A 299 9.17 0.68 2.44
CA ASP A 299 9.19 1.69 1.35
C ASP A 299 8.67 1.14 0.01
N THR A 300 8.39 -0.15 -0.03
CA THR A 300 7.79 -0.86 -1.16
C THR A 300 6.30 -1.13 -0.99
N ARG A 301 5.69 -0.68 0.12
CA ARG A 301 4.32 -1.07 0.48
C ARG A 301 3.49 0.13 0.90
N GLY A 302 2.36 0.28 0.21
CA GLY A 302 1.29 1.22 0.44
C GLY A 302 -0.06 0.52 0.51
N PHE A 303 -1.10 1.16 0.00
CA PHE A 303 -2.45 0.59 -0.03
C PHE A 303 -3.36 1.39 -0.95
N ARG A 304 -4.47 0.79 -1.33
CA ARG A 304 -5.68 1.44 -1.85
C ARG A 304 -6.87 1.12 -0.96
N VAL A 305 -7.99 1.79 -1.15
CA VAL A 305 -9.16 1.61 -0.31
C VAL A 305 -10.40 1.27 -1.13
N VAL A 306 -11.34 0.62 -0.46
CA VAL A 306 -12.67 0.30 -1.00
C VAL A 306 -13.75 0.83 -0.07
N HIS A 307 -14.95 1.01 -0.61
CA HIS A 307 -16.14 1.17 0.21
C HIS A 307 -17.27 0.28 -0.31
N PHE A 308 -18.10 -0.17 0.61
CA PHE A 308 -19.27 -0.97 0.30
C PHE A 308 -20.32 -0.09 -0.41
N LEU A 309 -20.92 -0.62 -1.46
CA LEU A 309 -22.08 -0.03 -2.11
C LEU A 309 -23.30 -0.90 -1.76
N PRO A 310 -24.29 -0.37 -1.02
CA PRO A 310 -25.51 -1.11 -0.77
C PRO A 310 -26.19 -1.42 -2.10
N TYR A 311 -26.81 -2.60 -2.21
CA TYR A 311 -27.70 -2.90 -3.34
C TYR A 311 -28.92 -1.98 -3.23
N GLU A 312 -29.21 -1.22 -4.27
CA GLU A 312 -30.47 -0.50 -4.40
C GLU A 312 -31.63 -1.48 -4.67
#